data_81c3d82a0357a6c62d54f1e2b49fa546
#
_entry.id   81c3d82a0357a6c62d54f1e2b49fa546
#
_cell.length_a   1.000
_cell.length_b   1.000
_cell.length_c   1.000
_cell.angle_alpha   90.00
_cell.angle_beta   90.00
_cell.angle_gamma   90.00
#
_symmetry.space_group_name_H-M   'P 1'
#
loop_
_entity.id
_entity.type
_entity.pdbx_description
1 polymer ?
#
loop_
_entity_poly.entity_id
_entity_poly.type
_entity_poly.pdbx_seq_one_letter_code
_entity_poly.pdbx_strand_id
1 'polypeptide(L)'
;MAVSHLISLILLLAVMVLQAIPYGVSSQYLYFTGEGYLSLNLPKYSYFDLHPFLYGNFAPFISAIACTAAASILFLTLYKGEGKVNKCHLAVSISVLLSAGASAITLLICKTPLSAVITSVLIVALVLHLFSGKTQLKDAED
;
A
#
# COMPACT_ATOMS: atom_id res chain seq x y z
N MET A 1 14.01 -18.63 5.61
CA MET A 1 14.12 -17.40 4.78
C MET A 1 13.04 -17.28 3.72
N ALA A 2 12.87 -18.24 2.84
CA ALA A 2 11.83 -18.20 1.79
C ALA A 2 10.41 -17.99 2.32
N VAL A 3 10.08 -18.54 3.48
CA VAL A 3 8.72 -18.49 4.06
C VAL A 3 8.28 -17.06 4.43
N SER A 4 9.14 -16.25 5.04
CA SER A 4 8.79 -14.88 5.42
C SER A 4 8.59 -13.95 4.21
N HIS A 5 9.41 -14.12 3.18
CA HIS A 5 9.24 -13.38 1.92
C HIS A 5 7.98 -13.82 1.17
N LEU A 6 7.65 -15.13 1.22
CA LEU A 6 6.42 -15.65 0.65
C LEU A 6 5.19 -15.10 1.37
N ILE A 7 5.21 -15.05 2.71
CA ILE A 7 4.13 -14.44 3.50
C ILE A 7 3.98 -12.95 3.15
N SER A 8 5.09 -12.21 3.06
CA SER A 8 5.05 -10.79 2.67
C SER A 8 4.46 -10.62 1.26
N LEU A 9 4.80 -11.49 0.31
CA LEU A 9 4.23 -11.45 -1.03
C LEU A 9 2.72 -11.71 -1.02
N ILE A 10 2.26 -12.71 -0.28
CA ILE A 10 0.82 -13.03 -0.14
C ILE A 10 0.07 -11.83 0.47
N LEU A 11 0.62 -11.19 1.50
CA LEU A 11 0.02 -10.00 2.11
C LEU A 11 -0.06 -8.83 1.11
N LEU A 12 1.00 -8.58 0.34
CA LEU A 12 0.98 -7.52 -0.68
C LEU A 12 -0.04 -7.80 -1.79
N LEU A 13 -0.16 -9.06 -2.24
CA LEU A 13 -1.18 -9.44 -3.22
C LEU A 13 -2.60 -9.28 -2.66
N ALA A 14 -2.83 -9.66 -1.39
CA ALA A 14 -4.11 -9.44 -0.73
C ALA A 14 -4.45 -7.94 -0.63
N VAL A 15 -3.46 -7.10 -0.31
CA VAL A 15 -3.62 -5.63 -0.31
C VAL A 15 -3.98 -5.10 -1.70
N MET A 16 -3.32 -5.58 -2.76
CA MET A 16 -3.66 -5.16 -4.13
C MET A 16 -5.11 -5.48 -4.49
N VAL A 17 -5.61 -6.65 -4.10
CA VAL A 17 -7.03 -7.01 -4.30
C VAL A 17 -7.94 -6.07 -3.50
N LEU A 18 -7.62 -5.78 -2.25
CA LEU A 18 -8.39 -4.83 -1.42
C LEU A 18 -8.36 -3.40 -2.01
N GLN A 19 -7.23 -2.97 -2.56
CA GLN A 19 -7.09 -1.67 -3.21
C GLN A 19 -7.90 -1.56 -4.51
N ALA A 20 -8.17 -2.66 -5.18
CA ALA A 20 -9.00 -2.69 -6.39
C ALA A 20 -10.50 -2.55 -6.08
N ILE A 21 -10.94 -2.76 -4.85
CA ILE A 21 -12.34 -2.64 -4.46
C ILE A 21 -12.77 -1.17 -4.45
N PRO A 22 -13.89 -0.79 -5.12
CA PRO A 22 -14.32 0.61 -5.27
C PRO A 22 -14.99 1.19 -4.01
N TYR A 23 -14.47 0.89 -2.81
CA TYR A 23 -14.96 1.39 -1.53
C TYR A 23 -13.86 1.96 -0.63
N GLY A 24 -12.63 1.95 -1.11
CA GLY A 24 -11.46 2.37 -0.33
C GLY A 24 -11.32 3.88 -0.19
N VAL A 25 -11.82 4.62 -1.15
CA VAL A 25 -11.70 6.07 -1.22
C VAL A 25 -13.09 6.68 -1.35
N SER A 26 -13.48 7.51 -0.39
CA SER A 26 -14.66 8.37 -0.50
C SER A 26 -14.20 9.82 -0.54
N SER A 27 -14.54 10.54 -1.59
CA SER A 27 -14.33 11.98 -1.62
C SER A 27 -15.61 12.66 -1.12
N GLN A 28 -15.51 13.37 0.01
CA GLN A 28 -16.56 14.28 0.47
C GLN A 28 -16.21 15.66 -0.07
N TYR A 29 -16.91 16.14 -1.09
CA TYR A 29 -16.85 17.53 -1.48
C TYR A 29 -17.91 18.30 -0.71
N LEU A 30 -17.46 19.28 0.06
CA LEU A 30 -18.32 20.29 0.63
C LEU A 30 -18.49 21.40 -0.41
N TYR A 31 -19.63 21.45 -1.07
CA TYR A 31 -19.99 22.61 -1.90
C TYR A 31 -20.68 23.66 -1.02
N PHE A 32 -20.17 24.88 -1.07
CA PHE A 32 -20.86 26.05 -0.56
C PHE A 32 -21.95 26.42 -1.57
N THR A 33 -23.20 26.16 -1.21
CA THR A 33 -24.33 26.80 -1.86
C THR A 33 -24.79 27.99 -0.96
N GLY A 34 -25.25 29.07 -1.55
CA GLY A 34 -25.70 30.26 -0.77
C GLY A 34 -26.77 29.99 0.30
N GLU A 35 -27.26 28.76 0.39
CA GLU A 35 -28.29 28.31 1.35
C GLU A 35 -27.80 27.32 2.41
N GLY A 36 -26.49 26.93 2.39
CA GLY A 36 -25.93 25.99 3.33
C GLY A 36 -25.02 24.93 2.69
N TYR A 37 -24.56 23.98 3.51
CA TYR A 37 -23.68 22.88 3.07
C TYR A 37 -24.50 21.76 2.43
N LEU A 38 -24.30 21.48 1.15
CA LEU A 38 -24.84 20.31 0.50
C LEU A 38 -23.79 19.18 0.54
N SER A 39 -24.00 18.14 1.32
CA SER A 39 -23.20 16.92 1.27
C SER A 39 -23.67 16.07 0.09
N LEU A 40 -22.97 16.12 -1.03
CA LEU A 40 -23.19 15.18 -2.12
C LEU A 40 -22.56 13.84 -1.77
N ASN A 41 -23.37 12.76 -1.82
CA ASN A 41 -22.87 11.38 -1.80
C ASN A 41 -22.10 11.13 -3.11
N LEU A 42 -20.79 11.30 -3.03
CA LEU A 42 -19.92 11.13 -4.18
C LEU A 42 -19.64 9.65 -4.46
N PRO A 43 -19.37 9.29 -5.73
CA PRO A 43 -19.04 7.94 -6.10
C PRO A 43 -17.84 7.45 -5.29
N LYS A 44 -17.88 6.19 -4.88
CA LYS A 44 -16.80 5.52 -4.18
C LYS A 44 -15.79 5.05 -5.21
N TYR A 45 -14.50 5.26 -4.94
CA TYR A 45 -13.41 4.95 -5.83
C TYR A 45 -12.50 3.87 -5.26
N SER A 46 -11.82 3.15 -6.14
CA SER A 46 -10.71 2.27 -5.78
C SER A 46 -9.41 3.08 -5.59
N TYR A 47 -8.38 2.44 -5.03
CA TYR A 47 -7.05 3.06 -4.94
C TYR A 47 -6.38 3.22 -6.31
N PHE A 48 -6.80 2.46 -7.32
CA PHE A 48 -6.28 2.54 -8.69
C PHE A 48 -6.96 3.59 -9.56
N ASP A 49 -8.08 4.17 -9.08
CA ASP A 49 -8.78 5.19 -9.85
C ASP A 49 -8.03 6.53 -9.80
N LEU A 50 -7.76 7.09 -10.98
CA LEU A 50 -7.24 8.45 -11.12
C LEU A 50 -8.36 9.44 -10.85
N HIS A 51 -8.29 10.13 -9.73
CA HIS A 51 -9.22 11.22 -9.45
C HIS A 51 -8.98 12.40 -10.39
N PRO A 52 -10.04 13.13 -10.78
CA PRO A 52 -9.90 14.32 -11.62
C PRO A 52 -8.97 15.35 -10.94
N PHE A 53 -8.05 15.87 -11.70
CA PHE A 53 -6.84 16.62 -11.34
C PHE A 53 -7.01 17.82 -10.39
N LEU A 54 -8.20 18.36 -10.22
CA LEU A 54 -8.40 19.64 -9.54
C LEU A 54 -8.64 19.53 -8.02
N TYR A 55 -9.05 18.37 -7.51
CA TYR A 55 -9.41 18.21 -6.09
C TYR A 55 -9.02 16.83 -5.52
N GLY A 56 -8.17 16.09 -6.21
CA GLY A 56 -7.90 14.68 -5.91
C GLY A 56 -6.79 14.47 -4.89
N ASN A 57 -7.06 13.62 -3.92
CA ASN A 57 -6.04 13.05 -3.07
C ASN A 57 -5.31 11.94 -3.86
N PHE A 58 -4.07 12.18 -4.28
CA PHE A 58 -3.25 11.20 -4.99
C PHE A 58 -2.67 10.09 -4.11
N ALA A 59 -2.80 10.21 -2.79
CA ALA A 59 -2.22 9.24 -1.87
C ALA A 59 -2.71 7.80 -2.11
N PRO A 60 -4.01 7.52 -2.37
CA PRO A 60 -4.45 6.16 -2.70
C PRO A 60 -3.75 5.60 -3.92
N PHE A 61 -3.66 6.37 -4.99
CA PHE A 61 -3.03 5.96 -6.25
C PHE A 61 -1.53 5.70 -6.09
N ILE A 62 -0.82 6.57 -5.35
CA ILE A 62 0.59 6.36 -4.99
C ILE A 62 0.76 5.08 -4.17
N SER A 63 -0.14 4.83 -3.20
CA SER A 63 -0.13 3.60 -2.41
C SER A 63 -0.28 2.36 -3.29
N ALA A 64 -1.21 2.37 -4.25
CA ALA A 64 -1.45 1.25 -5.16
C ALA A 64 -0.25 0.98 -6.07
N ILE A 65 0.34 2.01 -6.68
CA ILE A 65 1.53 1.87 -7.52
C ILE A 65 2.71 1.32 -6.71
N ALA A 66 2.96 1.89 -5.53
CA ALA A 66 4.06 1.45 -4.68
C ALA A 66 3.89 0.01 -4.17
N CYS A 67 2.66 -0.41 -3.84
CA CYS A 67 2.33 -1.78 -3.47
C CYS A 67 2.57 -2.74 -4.64
N THR A 68 2.12 -2.38 -5.84
CA THR A 68 2.33 -3.18 -7.06
C THR A 68 3.81 -3.32 -7.39
N ALA A 69 4.58 -2.24 -7.26
CA ALA A 69 6.03 -2.28 -7.46
C ALA A 69 6.72 -3.22 -6.45
N ALA A 70 6.37 -3.10 -5.16
CA ALA A 70 6.90 -3.97 -4.11
C ALA A 70 6.60 -5.45 -4.37
N ALA A 71 5.35 -5.78 -4.70
CA ALA A 71 4.93 -7.14 -5.01
C ALA A 71 5.66 -7.70 -6.25
N SER A 72 5.81 -6.89 -7.30
CA SER A 72 6.51 -7.28 -8.52
C SER A 72 7.99 -7.55 -8.29
N ILE A 73 8.67 -6.66 -7.55
CA ILE A 73 10.09 -6.84 -7.22
C ILE A 73 10.27 -8.10 -6.36
N LEU A 74 9.42 -8.30 -5.35
CA LEU A 74 9.50 -9.46 -4.47
C LEU A 74 9.22 -10.77 -5.22
N PHE A 75 8.23 -10.78 -6.10
CA PHE A 75 7.93 -11.93 -6.95
C PHE A 75 9.11 -12.28 -7.86
N LEU A 76 9.70 -11.30 -8.55
CA LEU A 76 10.84 -11.50 -9.43
C LEU A 76 12.09 -11.98 -8.68
N THR A 77 12.30 -11.52 -7.45
CA THR A 77 13.44 -11.94 -6.63
C THR A 77 13.27 -13.36 -6.14
N LEU A 78 12.08 -13.77 -5.72
CA LEU A 78 11.77 -15.15 -5.35
C LEU A 78 11.92 -16.10 -6.54
N TYR A 79 11.48 -15.67 -7.73
CA TYR A 79 11.60 -16.48 -8.96
C TYR A 79 13.05 -16.67 -9.39
N LYS A 80 13.92 -15.65 -9.25
CA LYS A 80 15.33 -15.67 -9.67
C LYS A 80 16.29 -16.31 -8.66
N GLY A 81 15.81 -16.71 -7.48
CA GLY A 81 16.57 -17.38 -6.44
C GLY A 81 17.14 -16.45 -5.36
N GLU A 82 17.44 -17.03 -4.20
CA GLU A 82 17.70 -16.32 -2.93
C GLU A 82 18.91 -15.35 -2.96
N GLY A 83 19.92 -15.60 -3.78
CA GLY A 83 21.11 -14.75 -3.84
C GLY A 83 20.87 -13.29 -4.32
N LYS A 84 19.72 -13.00 -4.92
CA LYS A 84 19.34 -11.65 -5.37
C LYS A 84 18.40 -10.92 -4.42
N VAL A 85 17.83 -11.63 -3.45
CA VAL A 85 16.88 -11.05 -2.48
C VAL A 85 17.52 -9.92 -1.68
N ASN A 86 18.77 -10.08 -1.24
CA ASN A 86 19.49 -9.07 -0.47
C ASN A 86 19.66 -7.73 -1.22
N LYS A 87 19.94 -7.81 -2.53
CA LYS A 87 20.14 -6.59 -3.35
C LYS A 87 18.83 -5.81 -3.56
N CYS A 88 17.71 -6.52 -3.57
CA CYS A 88 16.39 -5.89 -3.79
C CYS A 88 15.64 -5.59 -2.49
N HIS A 89 16.15 -6.05 -1.33
CA HIS A 89 15.50 -5.88 -0.03
C HIS A 89 15.22 -4.40 0.29
N LEU A 90 16.19 -3.53 0.04
CA LEU A 90 16.04 -2.09 0.25
C LEU A 90 14.94 -1.50 -0.64
N ALA A 91 14.92 -1.86 -1.93
CA ALA A 91 13.91 -1.37 -2.87
C ALA A 91 12.49 -1.81 -2.47
N VAL A 92 12.32 -3.06 -2.05
CA VAL A 92 11.05 -3.57 -1.53
C VAL A 92 10.66 -2.83 -0.25
N SER A 93 11.58 -2.65 0.70
CA SER A 93 11.32 -1.93 1.95
C SER A 93 10.85 -0.49 1.70
N ILE A 94 11.53 0.24 0.81
CA ILE A 94 11.16 1.61 0.45
C ILE A 94 9.77 1.64 -0.20
N SER A 95 9.49 0.72 -1.13
CA SER A 95 8.19 0.66 -1.81
C SER A 95 7.05 0.33 -0.86
N VAL A 96 7.24 -0.61 0.07
CA VAL A 96 6.23 -0.94 1.09
C VAL A 96 6.04 0.21 2.07
N LEU A 97 7.11 0.89 2.50
CA LEU A 97 7.04 2.06 3.37
C LEU A 97 6.28 3.21 2.70
N LEU A 98 6.56 3.48 1.43
CA LEU A 98 5.86 4.50 0.65
C LEU A 98 4.37 4.17 0.50
N SER A 99 4.05 2.90 0.21
CA SER A 99 2.67 2.43 0.12
C SER A 99 1.93 2.58 1.46
N ALA A 100 2.54 2.18 2.57
CA ALA A 100 1.97 2.28 3.91
C ALA A 100 1.75 3.76 4.32
N GLY A 101 2.73 4.62 4.06
CA GLY A 101 2.62 6.07 4.34
C GLY A 101 1.51 6.74 3.54
N ALA A 102 1.43 6.47 2.24
CA ALA A 102 0.38 7.00 1.39
C ALA A 102 -1.02 6.45 1.78
N SER A 103 -1.10 5.17 2.17
CA SER A 103 -2.35 4.58 2.67
C SER A 103 -2.77 5.20 4.01
N ALA A 104 -1.83 5.51 4.91
CA ALA A 104 -2.11 6.19 6.17
C ALA A 104 -2.67 7.61 5.92
N ILE A 105 -2.10 8.35 4.96
CA ILE A 105 -2.65 9.65 4.54
C ILE A 105 -4.08 9.49 4.02
N THR A 106 -4.34 8.47 3.22
CA THR A 106 -5.69 8.15 2.72
C THR A 106 -6.66 7.87 3.87
N LEU A 107 -6.23 7.09 4.86
CA LEU A 107 -7.02 6.79 6.06
C LEU A 107 -7.37 8.06 6.83
N LEU A 108 -6.43 8.98 7.02
CA LEU A 108 -6.66 10.25 7.72
C LEU A 108 -7.68 11.14 7.00
N ILE A 109 -7.66 11.14 5.66
CA ILE A 109 -8.55 11.98 4.85
C ILE A 109 -9.92 11.32 4.66
N CYS A 110 -9.96 10.06 4.24
CA CYS A 110 -11.19 9.38 3.81
C CYS A 110 -11.91 8.66 4.96
N LYS A 111 -11.18 8.26 6.01
CA LYS A 111 -11.70 7.55 7.21
C LYS A 111 -12.60 6.35 6.90
N THR A 112 -12.32 5.63 5.80
CA THR A 112 -13.09 4.45 5.43
C THR A 112 -12.59 3.22 6.18
N PRO A 113 -13.47 2.27 6.56
CA PRO A 113 -13.03 1.02 7.20
C PRO A 113 -12.05 0.22 6.33
N LEU A 114 -12.25 0.25 5.01
CA LEU A 114 -11.38 -0.45 4.07
C LEU A 114 -9.97 0.15 4.05
N SER A 115 -9.84 1.49 4.09
CA SER A 115 -8.51 2.14 4.17
C SER A 115 -7.80 1.81 5.48
N ALA A 116 -8.53 1.62 6.59
CA ALA A 116 -7.95 1.18 7.86
C ALA A 116 -7.39 -0.25 7.75
N VAL A 117 -8.14 -1.17 7.13
CA VAL A 117 -7.68 -2.55 6.91
C VAL A 117 -6.46 -2.58 6.00
N ILE A 118 -6.49 -1.87 4.87
CA ILE A 118 -5.35 -1.78 3.94
C ILE A 118 -4.10 -1.26 4.65
N THR A 119 -4.22 -0.17 5.39
CA THR A 119 -3.09 0.43 6.13
C THR A 119 -2.52 -0.54 7.17
N SER A 120 -3.38 -1.22 7.93
CA SER A 120 -2.96 -2.19 8.94
C SER A 120 -2.20 -3.37 8.32
N VAL A 121 -2.69 -3.92 7.23
CA VAL A 121 -2.02 -5.04 6.54
C VAL A 121 -0.69 -4.60 5.93
N LEU A 122 -0.59 -3.39 5.38
CA LEU A 122 0.67 -2.83 4.86
C LEU A 122 1.71 -2.64 5.98
N ILE A 123 1.29 -2.19 7.16
CA ILE A 123 2.19 -2.06 8.33
C ILE A 123 2.71 -3.44 8.74
N VAL A 124 1.84 -4.46 8.82
CA VAL A 124 2.24 -5.83 9.14
C VAL A 124 3.22 -6.36 8.10
N ALA A 125 2.94 -6.17 6.81
CA ALA A 125 3.84 -6.59 5.73
C ALA A 125 5.21 -5.90 5.81
N LEU A 126 5.24 -4.59 6.14
CA LEU A 126 6.48 -3.83 6.34
C LEU A 126 7.30 -4.38 7.51
N VAL A 127 6.66 -4.61 8.65
CA VAL A 127 7.31 -5.14 9.86
C VAL A 127 7.91 -6.51 9.57
N LEU A 128 7.14 -7.43 8.98
CA LEU A 128 7.63 -8.77 8.61
C LEU A 128 8.81 -8.70 7.65
N HIS A 129 8.74 -7.81 6.66
CA HIS A 129 9.82 -7.64 5.69
C HIS A 129 11.11 -7.11 6.33
N LEU A 130 11.01 -6.11 7.22
CA LEU A 130 12.17 -5.56 7.95
C LEU A 130 12.81 -6.57 8.90
N PHE A 131 12.01 -7.38 9.59
CA PHE A 131 12.54 -8.44 10.45
C PHE A 131 13.27 -9.52 9.65
N SER A 132 12.78 -9.88 8.47
CA SER A 132 13.42 -10.83 7.57
C SER A 132 14.82 -10.37 7.13
N GLY A 133 15.01 -9.07 6.93
CA GLY A 133 16.32 -8.51 6.57
C GLY A 133 17.35 -8.55 7.70
N LYS A 134 16.94 -8.36 8.95
CA LYS A 134 17.85 -8.38 10.11
C LYS A 134 18.44 -9.77 10.36
N THR A 135 17.66 -10.82 10.15
CA THR A 135 18.13 -12.20 10.32
C THR A 135 19.22 -12.57 9.31
N GLN A 136 19.15 -11.99 8.10
CA GLN A 136 20.14 -12.23 7.05
C GLN A 136 21.51 -11.58 7.32
N LEU A 137 21.51 -10.41 7.94
CA LEU A 137 22.75 -9.70 8.27
C LEU A 137 23.54 -10.45 9.37
N LYS A 138 22.85 -11.10 10.31
CA LYS A 138 23.45 -11.85 11.40
C LYS A 138 24.08 -13.17 10.91
N ASP A 139 23.41 -13.86 9.98
CA ASP A 139 23.92 -15.12 9.40
C ASP A 139 25.10 -14.91 8.41
N ALA A 140 25.42 -13.66 8.06
CA ALA A 140 26.52 -13.30 7.18
C ALA A 140 27.79 -12.85 7.95
N GLU A 141 27.68 -12.63 9.27
CA GLU A 141 28.79 -12.26 10.16
C GLU A 141 29.37 -13.47 10.94
N ASP A 142 28.65 -14.61 10.95
CA ASP A 142 29.10 -15.90 11.52
C ASP A 142 29.67 -16.82 10.40
#